data_1b3911fe474624a381500ddd5647fdce
#
_entry.id   1b3911fe474624a381500ddd5647fdce
#
_cell.length_a   1.000
_cell.length_b   1.000
_cell.length_c   1.000
_cell.angle_alpha   90.00
_cell.angle_beta   90.00
_cell.angle_gamma   90.00
#
_symmetry.space_group_name_H-M   'P 1'
#
loop_
_entity.id
_entity.type
_entity.pdbx_description
1 polymer ?
#
loop_
_entity_poly.entity_id
_entity_poly.type
_entity_poly.pdbx_seq_one_letter_code
_entity_poly.pdbx_strand_id
1 'polypeptide(L)'
;MEKIDFTRLITKQVVSSDKKSVGRVDGLDDRYLIVKDGLFNPRYYKIPREKVNRYHAGEVLLDISEQEIKKLFKRKFPGYFKDDSD
;
A
#
# COMPACT_ATOMS: atom_id res chain seq x y z
N MET A 1 18.49 5.88 13.32
CA MET A 1 17.39 5.26 12.60
C MET A 1 16.50 6.32 11.97
N GLU A 2 16.21 6.15 10.73
CA GLU A 2 15.42 7.13 10.03
C GLU A 2 13.93 6.93 10.26
N LYS A 3 13.27 8.03 10.37
CA LYS A 3 11.85 8.03 10.49
C LYS A 3 11.22 8.35 9.15
N ILE A 4 10.29 7.54 8.72
CA ILE A 4 9.62 7.78 7.45
C ILE A 4 8.45 8.72 7.69
N ASP A 5 8.40 9.78 6.92
CA ASP A 5 7.25 10.67 6.94
C ASP A 5 6.23 10.13 5.96
N PHE A 6 5.26 9.38 6.49
CA PHE A 6 4.29 8.70 5.65
C PHE A 6 3.42 9.64 4.82
N THR A 7 3.26 10.88 5.25
CA THR A 7 2.45 11.81 4.46
C THR A 7 3.09 12.13 3.13
N ARG A 8 4.39 11.96 3.01
CA ARG A 8 5.09 12.22 1.75
C ARG A 8 4.96 11.08 0.77
N LEU A 9 4.40 9.96 1.22
CA LEU A 9 4.28 8.79 0.37
C LEU A 9 3.02 8.78 -0.49
N ILE A 10 2.08 9.66 -0.20
CA ILE A 10 0.81 9.71 -0.93
C ILE A 10 1.09 9.99 -2.39
N THR A 11 0.47 9.24 -3.27
CA THR A 11 0.61 9.23 -4.72
C THR A 11 1.89 8.56 -5.23
N LYS A 12 2.77 8.13 -4.34
CA LYS A 12 4.01 7.50 -4.78
C LYS A 12 3.79 6.04 -5.11
N GLN A 13 4.60 5.54 -6.02
CA GLN A 13 4.51 4.17 -6.46
C GLN A 13 5.00 3.21 -5.38
N VAL A 14 4.33 2.08 -5.25
CA VAL A 14 4.66 1.08 -4.25
C VAL A 14 5.26 -0.13 -4.95
N VAL A 15 6.39 -0.60 -4.43
CA VAL A 15 7.12 -1.73 -5.01
C VAL A 15 7.33 -2.80 -3.95
N SER A 16 6.99 -4.03 -4.29
CA SER A 16 7.13 -5.16 -3.38
C SER A 16 8.60 -5.57 -3.24
N SER A 17 8.86 -6.46 -2.28
CA SER A 17 10.22 -6.94 -2.05
C SER A 17 10.79 -7.68 -3.24
N ASP A 18 9.93 -8.26 -4.07
CA ASP A 18 10.36 -8.95 -5.28
C ASP A 18 10.33 -8.03 -6.51
N LYS A 19 10.32 -6.71 -6.26
CA LYS A 19 10.47 -5.67 -7.27
C LYS A 19 9.33 -5.57 -8.27
N LYS A 20 8.13 -5.86 -7.79
CA LYS A 20 6.93 -5.71 -8.60
C LYS A 20 6.18 -4.47 -8.20
N SER A 21 5.68 -3.74 -9.19
CA SER A 21 4.85 -2.57 -8.91
C SER A 21 3.48 -3.07 -8.46
N VAL A 22 3.02 -2.56 -7.32
CA VAL A 22 1.73 -3.00 -6.77
C VAL A 22 0.71 -1.88 -6.68
N GLY A 23 1.03 -0.72 -7.22
CA GLY A 23 0.10 0.39 -7.24
C GLY A 23 0.70 1.65 -6.66
N ARG A 24 -0.17 2.56 -6.25
CA ARG A 24 0.26 3.84 -5.68
C ARG A 24 -0.44 4.06 -4.35
N VAL A 25 0.20 4.82 -3.50
CA VAL A 25 -0.40 5.15 -2.22
C VAL A 25 -1.58 6.09 -2.45
N ASP A 26 -2.76 5.64 -2.10
CA ASP A 26 -4.00 6.39 -2.28
C ASP A 26 -4.37 7.15 -1.01
N GLY A 27 -3.94 6.67 0.13
CA GLY A 27 -4.23 7.30 1.40
C GLY A 27 -3.50 6.65 2.53
N LEU A 28 -3.71 7.18 3.70
CA LEU A 28 -3.09 6.71 4.93
C LEU A 28 -4.13 6.55 6.01
N ASP A 29 -3.82 5.65 6.92
CA ASP A 29 -4.60 5.46 8.12
C ASP A 29 -3.55 5.30 9.23
N ASP A 30 -3.96 5.24 10.47
CA ASP A 30 -3.02 5.21 11.61
C ASP A 30 -1.94 4.16 11.48
N ARG A 31 -2.28 2.99 10.98
CA ARG A 31 -1.36 1.87 10.94
C ARG A 31 -1.12 1.34 9.54
N TYR A 32 -1.77 1.91 8.55
CA TYR A 32 -1.78 1.31 7.23
C TYR A 32 -1.56 2.32 6.14
N LEU A 33 -1.05 1.81 5.02
CA LEU A 33 -1.07 2.50 3.74
C LEU A 33 -2.22 1.92 2.94
N ILE A 34 -2.97 2.77 2.29
CA ILE A 34 -3.99 2.32 1.36
C ILE A 34 -3.40 2.45 -0.02
N VAL A 35 -3.23 1.34 -0.70
CA VAL A 35 -2.62 1.28 -2.03
C VAL A 35 -3.69 0.96 -3.05
N LYS A 36 -3.72 1.74 -4.11
CA LYS A 36 -4.67 1.56 -5.20
C LYS A 36 -3.94 1.10 -6.45
N ASP A 37 -4.41 0.04 -7.06
CA ASP A 37 -3.80 -0.53 -8.25
C ASP A 37 -4.82 -0.54 -9.38
N GLY A 38 -4.55 0.24 -10.41
CA GLY A 38 -5.38 0.29 -11.60
C GLY A 38 -6.36 1.45 -11.63
N LEU A 39 -6.74 1.86 -12.83
CA LEU A 39 -7.71 2.94 -13.02
C LEU A 39 -9.11 2.41 -13.19
N PHE A 40 -9.25 1.30 -13.93
CA PHE A 40 -10.55 0.67 -14.14
C PHE A 40 -10.58 -0.58 -13.28
N ASN A 41 -11.63 -0.80 -12.54
CA ASN A 41 -11.71 -1.91 -11.59
C ASN A 41 -10.51 -1.93 -10.67
N PRO A 42 -10.26 -0.83 -9.96
CA PRO A 42 -9.06 -0.78 -9.14
C PRO A 42 -9.12 -1.78 -8.00
N ARG A 43 -7.95 -2.28 -7.64
CA ARG A 43 -7.79 -3.12 -6.48
C ARG A 43 -7.17 -2.30 -5.38
N TYR A 44 -7.59 -2.57 -4.17
CA TYR A 44 -7.09 -1.83 -3.02
C TYR A 44 -6.40 -2.77 -2.06
N TYR A 45 -5.31 -2.31 -1.50
CA TYR A 45 -4.55 -3.09 -0.52
C TYR A 45 -4.35 -2.23 0.71
N LYS A 46 -4.60 -2.81 1.86
CA LYS A 46 -4.39 -2.12 3.12
C LYS A 46 -3.16 -2.72 3.75
N ILE A 47 -2.04 -2.05 3.58
CA ILE A 47 -0.73 -2.58 3.93
C ILE A 47 -0.24 -1.96 5.23
N PRO A 48 0.11 -2.77 6.23
CA PRO A 48 0.62 -2.21 7.48
C PRO A 48 1.86 -1.36 7.24
N ARG A 49 1.93 -0.22 7.92
CA ARG A 49 3.07 0.67 7.78
C ARG A 49 4.39 0.00 8.15
N GLU A 50 4.33 -0.97 9.05
CA GLU A 50 5.53 -1.69 9.46
C GLU A 50 6.17 -2.50 8.33
N LYS A 51 5.43 -2.73 7.25
CA LYS A 51 5.95 -3.43 6.08
C LYS A 51 6.70 -2.52 5.12
N VAL A 52 6.72 -1.25 5.39
CA VAL A 52 7.47 -0.31 4.55
C VAL A 52 8.94 -0.35 4.95
N ASN A 53 9.78 -0.74 4.02
CA ASN A 53 11.21 -0.79 4.24
C ASN A 53 11.79 0.62 4.20
N ARG A 54 11.55 1.30 3.09
CA ARG A 54 12.05 2.67 2.93
C ARG A 54 11.40 3.35 1.74
N TYR A 55 11.61 4.64 1.66
CA TYR A 55 11.20 5.44 0.53
C TYR A 55 12.46 5.90 -0.19
N HIS A 56 12.59 5.56 -1.45
CA HIS A 56 13.80 5.88 -2.19
C HIS A 56 13.45 6.17 -3.64
N ALA A 57 13.98 7.27 -4.15
CA ALA A 57 13.84 7.61 -5.57
C ALA A 57 12.38 7.62 -6.05
N GLY A 58 11.49 8.14 -5.22
CA GLY A 58 10.08 8.25 -5.59
C GLY A 58 9.28 6.98 -5.46
N GLU A 59 9.86 5.94 -4.87
CA GLU A 59 9.18 4.66 -4.69
C GLU A 59 9.16 4.24 -3.24
N VAL A 60 8.05 3.67 -2.84
CA VAL A 60 7.87 3.10 -1.51
C VAL A 60 8.22 1.62 -1.60
N LEU A 61 9.29 1.23 -0.94
CA LEU A 61 9.77 -0.15 -1.02
C LEU A 61 9.28 -0.95 0.17
N LEU A 62 8.68 -2.08 -0.10
CA LEU A 62 8.08 -2.91 0.94
C LEU A 62 8.95 -4.11 1.27
N ASP A 63 8.70 -4.68 2.44
CA ASP A 63 9.37 -5.90 2.90
C ASP A 63 8.60 -7.16 2.59
N ILE A 64 7.53 -7.06 1.81
CA ILE A 64 6.71 -8.22 1.48
C ILE A 64 6.59 -8.35 -0.02
N SER A 65 6.33 -9.58 -0.47
CA SER A 65 6.22 -9.88 -1.89
C SER A 65 4.84 -9.49 -2.41
N GLU A 66 4.76 -9.37 -3.73
CA GLU A 66 3.49 -9.08 -4.39
C GLU A 66 2.44 -10.13 -4.05
N GLN A 67 2.84 -11.38 -4.02
CA GLN A 67 1.93 -12.47 -3.74
C GLN A 67 1.36 -12.37 -2.33
N GLU A 68 2.20 -12.03 -1.36
CA GLU A 68 1.76 -11.85 0.01
C GLU A 68 0.80 -10.68 0.13
N ILE A 69 1.07 -9.61 -0.58
CA ILE A 69 0.20 -8.44 -0.56
C ILE A 69 -1.18 -8.82 -1.04
N LYS A 70 -1.25 -9.53 -2.17
CA LYS A 70 -2.53 -9.89 -2.75
C LYS A 70 -3.29 -10.90 -1.91
N LYS A 71 -2.55 -11.76 -1.23
CA LYS A 71 -3.17 -12.78 -0.42
C LYS A 71 -3.66 -12.26 0.92
N LEU A 72 -2.86 -11.42 1.57
CA LEU A 72 -3.10 -11.03 2.95
C LEU A 72 -3.78 -9.68 3.10
N PHE A 73 -3.54 -8.77 2.19
CA PHE A 73 -3.93 -7.38 2.41
C PHE A 73 -4.89 -6.81 1.39
N LYS A 74 -5.43 -7.64 0.53
CA LYS A 74 -6.35 -7.18 -0.49
C LYS A 74 -7.69 -6.75 0.12
N ARG A 75 -8.22 -5.64 -0.38
CA ARG A 75 -9.53 -5.13 0.01
C ARG A 75 -10.33 -4.80 -1.22
N LYS A 76 -11.63 -4.95 -1.14
CA LYS A 76 -12.50 -4.54 -2.24
C LYS A 76 -12.57 -3.05 -2.36
N PHE A 77 -12.61 -2.36 -1.23
CA PHE A 77 -12.77 -0.92 -1.17
C PHE A 77 -11.76 -0.36 -0.20
N PRO A 78 -11.48 0.94 -0.29
CA PRO A 78 -10.72 1.59 0.77
C PRO A 78 -11.41 1.32 2.10
N GLY A 79 -10.65 1.27 3.16
CA GLY A 79 -11.15 0.86 4.46
C GLY A 79 -12.32 1.65 4.99
N TYR A 80 -12.53 2.85 4.54
CA TYR A 80 -13.60 3.68 5.03
C TYR A 80 -14.97 3.35 4.46
N PHE A 81 -15.02 2.47 3.48
CA PHE A 81 -16.33 1.99 3.05
C PHE A 81 -16.73 0.86 3.94
N LYS A 82 -17.81 0.85 4.42
CA LYS A 82 -18.14 -0.17 5.23
C LYS A 82 -18.63 -1.33 4.68
N ASP A 83 -18.48 -1.95 4.55
CA ASP A 83 -19.02 -2.81 4.03
C ASP A 83 -19.45 -3.79 4.60
N ASP A 84 -19.54 -3.78 5.00
CA ASP A 84 -19.78 -4.48 5.53
C ASP A 84 -20.11 -5.32 5.54
N SER A 85 -20.07 -5.61 5.47
CA SER A 85 -20.32 -6.31 5.48
C SER A 85 -20.36 -7.05 5.51
N ASP A 86 -20.22 -7.30 5.50
CA ASP A 86 -20.26 -8.05 5.57
C ASP A 86 -20.36 -8.47 5.73
#